data_f8e1b9fc83d663a884fd2ae737097628
#
_entry.id   f8e1b9fc83d663a884fd2ae737097628
#
_cell.length_a   1.000
_cell.length_b   1.000
_cell.length_c   1.000
_cell.angle_alpha   90.00
_cell.angle_beta   90.00
_cell.angle_gamma   90.00
#
_symmetry.space_group_name_H-M   'P 1'
#
loop_
_entity.id
_entity.type
_entity.pdbx_description
1 polymer ?
#
loop_
_entity_poly.entity_id
_entity_poly.type
_entity_poly.pdbx_seq_one_letter_code
_entity_poly.pdbx_strand_id
1 'polypeptide(L)'
;MANKIHREIIELVLKASELARTIGIPNLLQPGLVKEMIIADILGHELITSKRNADAHDPDDPTILYEYLSCKEGGSGQFDRMFKRPLEKREESLYRIWRNNKIYLAIFYSTNQAKVKVIFELEPKLVAAETEQQLDRSTNDISHVSFREKWARENGKIVYQD
;
A
#
# COMPACT_ATOMS: atom_id res chain seq x y z
N MET A 1 -6.32 11.39 34.90
CA MET A 1 -4.94 10.96 34.59
C MET A 1 -4.96 9.77 33.66
N ALA A 2 -4.15 9.79 32.62
CA ALA A 2 -3.90 8.59 31.81
C ALA A 2 -3.27 7.52 32.70
N ASN A 3 -3.66 6.25 32.50
CA ASN A 3 -3.00 5.17 33.20
C ASN A 3 -1.53 5.05 32.72
N LYS A 4 -0.72 4.31 33.46
CA LYS A 4 0.71 4.15 33.19
C LYS A 4 0.97 3.62 31.76
N ILE A 5 0.18 2.67 31.28
CA ILE A 5 0.32 2.08 29.95
C ILE A 5 -0.01 3.12 28.87
N HIS A 6 -1.07 3.90 29.05
CA HIS A 6 -1.43 4.95 28.09
C HIS A 6 -0.29 5.98 27.93
N ARG A 7 0.32 6.39 29.04
CA ARG A 7 1.47 7.30 29.00
C ARG A 7 2.67 6.71 28.30
N GLU A 8 2.98 5.46 28.55
CA GLU A 8 4.07 4.74 27.87
C GLU A 8 3.86 4.66 26.37
N ILE A 9 2.63 4.37 25.91
CA ILE A 9 2.29 4.39 24.49
C ILE A 9 2.56 5.78 23.88
N ILE A 10 2.14 6.85 24.54
CA ILE A 10 2.37 8.23 24.07
C ILE A 10 3.88 8.51 23.94
N GLU A 11 4.66 8.17 24.94
CA GLU A 11 6.11 8.37 24.94
C GLU A 11 6.78 7.63 23.77
N LEU A 12 6.37 6.37 23.50
CA LEU A 12 6.89 5.59 22.38
C LEU A 12 6.51 6.21 21.03
N VAL A 13 5.28 6.69 20.87
CA VAL A 13 4.82 7.37 19.65
C VAL A 13 5.60 8.67 19.42
N LEU A 14 5.82 9.47 20.46
CA LEU A 14 6.61 10.71 20.36
C LEU A 14 8.05 10.41 19.97
N LYS A 15 8.66 9.41 20.59
CA LYS A 15 10.02 8.99 20.24
C LYS A 15 10.13 8.49 18.80
N ALA A 16 9.18 7.68 18.34
CA ALA A 16 9.11 7.23 16.96
C ALA A 16 8.96 8.41 15.99
N SER A 17 8.13 9.40 16.33
CA SER A 17 7.95 10.62 15.52
C SER A 17 9.23 11.46 15.40
N GLU A 18 10.02 11.56 16.47
CA GLU A 18 11.31 12.24 16.43
C GLU A 18 12.30 11.51 15.49
N LEU A 19 12.38 10.19 15.58
CA LEU A 19 13.21 9.37 14.68
C LEU A 19 12.77 9.53 13.23
N ALA A 20 11.46 9.53 12.95
CA ALA A 20 10.91 9.71 11.61
C ALA A 20 11.34 11.05 10.99
N ARG A 21 11.38 12.12 11.78
CA ARG A 21 11.85 13.44 11.32
C ARG A 21 13.31 13.42 10.87
N THR A 22 14.15 12.60 11.48
CA THR A 22 15.58 12.48 11.10
C THR A 22 15.78 11.88 9.71
N ILE A 23 14.80 11.15 9.20
CA ILE A 23 14.82 10.56 7.86
C ILE A 23 13.86 11.26 6.89
N GLY A 24 13.42 12.48 7.22
CA GLY A 24 12.60 13.32 6.33
C GLY A 24 11.11 13.01 6.36
N ILE A 25 10.60 12.33 7.37
CA ILE A 25 9.17 12.07 7.57
C ILE A 25 8.62 13.03 8.62
N PRO A 26 7.91 14.10 8.21
CA PRO A 26 7.39 15.09 9.18
C PRO A 26 6.15 14.61 9.93
N ASN A 27 5.39 13.69 9.36
CA ASN A 27 4.16 13.14 9.93
C ASN A 27 4.13 11.61 9.86
N LEU A 28 4.68 10.98 10.89
CA LEU A 28 4.67 9.51 11.01
C LEU A 28 3.25 8.95 11.07
N LEU A 29 2.30 9.70 11.62
CA LEU A 29 0.91 9.27 11.82
C LEU A 29 0.03 9.50 10.57
N GLN A 30 0.63 9.90 9.46
CA GLN A 30 -0.08 9.96 8.17
C GLN A 30 -0.70 8.59 7.87
N PRO A 31 -1.99 8.53 7.46
CA PRO A 31 -2.65 7.26 7.16
C PRO A 31 -1.88 6.41 6.15
N GLY A 32 -1.69 5.13 6.48
CA GLY A 32 -1.00 4.15 5.63
C GLY A 32 0.51 4.12 5.76
N LEU A 33 1.16 5.19 6.19
CA LEU A 33 2.63 5.30 6.16
C LEU A 33 3.35 4.24 7.00
N VAL A 34 2.91 3.98 8.23
CA VAL A 34 3.56 2.96 9.08
C VAL A 34 3.42 1.57 8.47
N LYS A 35 2.29 1.25 7.84
CA LYS A 35 2.11 -0.02 7.14
C LYS A 35 3.03 -0.13 5.93
N GLU A 36 3.20 0.93 5.15
CA GLU A 36 4.15 0.99 4.04
C GLU A 36 5.59 0.78 4.52
N MET A 37 5.97 1.39 5.65
CA MET A 37 7.30 1.19 6.28
C MET A 37 7.51 -0.27 6.67
N ILE A 38 6.51 -0.92 7.27
CA ILE A 38 6.57 -2.33 7.67
C ILE A 38 6.73 -3.23 6.44
N ILE A 39 5.97 -2.98 5.38
CA ILE A 39 6.04 -3.74 4.13
C ILE A 39 7.43 -3.58 3.50
N ALA A 40 7.93 -2.35 3.39
CA ALA A 40 9.24 -2.06 2.82
C ALA A 40 10.37 -2.77 3.58
N ASP A 41 10.30 -2.76 4.92
CA ASP A 41 11.28 -3.45 5.77
C ASP A 41 11.28 -4.97 5.54
N ILE A 42 10.09 -5.59 5.52
CA ILE A 42 9.95 -7.03 5.26
C ILE A 42 10.49 -7.41 3.88
N LEU A 43 10.23 -6.60 2.86
CA LEU A 43 10.61 -6.89 1.48
C LEU A 43 12.03 -6.42 1.13
N GLY A 44 12.68 -5.66 2.01
CA GLY A 44 14.02 -5.10 1.75
C GLY A 44 14.01 -3.98 0.71
N HIS A 45 12.93 -3.21 0.63
CA HIS A 45 12.80 -2.08 -0.29
C HIS A 45 13.13 -0.75 0.38
N GLU A 46 13.48 0.25 -0.43
CA GLU A 46 13.65 1.63 0.03
C GLU A 46 12.33 2.41 -0.09
N LEU A 47 11.85 2.93 1.04
CA LEU A 47 10.61 3.70 1.08
C LEU A 47 10.76 5.05 0.35
N ILE A 48 9.77 5.41 -0.46
CA ILE A 48 9.69 6.75 -1.08
C ILE A 48 8.77 7.62 -0.21
N THR A 49 9.28 8.73 0.28
CA THR A 49 8.53 9.63 1.17
C THR A 49 7.72 10.70 0.45
N SER A 50 7.86 10.81 -0.89
CA SER A 50 7.12 11.75 -1.72
C SER A 50 5.72 11.23 -2.08
N LYS A 51 4.68 12.04 -1.83
CA LYS A 51 3.27 11.67 -2.07
C LYS A 51 2.86 11.48 -3.53
N ARG A 52 3.70 11.85 -4.49
CA ARG A 52 3.37 11.83 -5.94
C ARG A 52 3.95 10.64 -6.68
N ASN A 53 4.77 9.85 -6.01
CA ASN A 53 5.46 8.71 -6.61
C ASN A 53 4.85 7.39 -6.10
N ALA A 54 5.44 6.28 -6.57
CA ALA A 54 5.23 4.97 -5.99
C ALA A 54 5.64 4.95 -4.50
N ASP A 55 5.30 3.90 -3.78
CA ASP A 55 5.56 3.80 -2.34
C ASP A 55 7.02 3.45 -2.03
N ALA A 56 7.66 2.69 -2.89
CA ALA A 56 9.04 2.26 -2.69
C ALA A 56 9.78 2.03 -4.00
N HIS A 57 11.10 1.87 -3.90
CA HIS A 57 11.95 1.46 -5.02
C HIS A 57 12.93 0.36 -4.59
N ASP A 58 13.55 -0.26 -5.58
CA ASP A 58 14.60 -1.23 -5.34
C ASP A 58 15.82 -0.53 -4.71
N PRO A 59 16.48 -1.11 -3.67
CA PRO A 59 17.60 -0.47 -3.02
C PRO A 59 18.83 -0.30 -3.92
N ASP A 60 18.98 -1.14 -4.95
CA ASP A 60 20.11 -1.10 -5.89
C ASP A 60 19.78 -0.31 -7.17
N ASP A 61 18.50 -0.13 -7.49
CA ASP A 61 18.06 0.59 -8.68
C ASP A 61 16.80 1.44 -8.40
N PRO A 62 16.95 2.75 -8.17
CA PRO A 62 15.82 3.63 -7.84
C PRO A 62 14.82 3.83 -8.99
N THR A 63 15.08 3.32 -10.20
CA THR A 63 14.14 3.35 -11.31
C THR A 63 13.12 2.21 -11.26
N ILE A 64 13.38 1.17 -10.48
CA ILE A 64 12.48 0.04 -10.26
C ILE A 64 11.54 0.40 -9.11
N LEU A 65 10.27 0.66 -9.45
CA LEU A 65 9.26 1.17 -8.53
C LEU A 65 8.31 0.07 -8.05
N TYR A 66 7.83 0.23 -6.83
CA TYR A 66 6.88 -0.68 -6.19
C TYR A 66 5.72 0.10 -5.56
N GLU A 67 4.52 -0.45 -5.67
CA GLU A 67 3.30 0.06 -5.04
C GLU A 67 2.80 -0.93 -3.99
N TYR A 68 2.32 -0.43 -2.87
CA TYR A 68 1.80 -1.23 -1.77
C TYR A 68 0.31 -1.01 -1.59
N LEU A 69 -0.44 -2.08 -1.62
CA LEU A 69 -1.81 -2.14 -1.17
C LEU A 69 -1.84 -2.87 0.17
N SER A 70 -2.64 -2.43 1.10
CA SER A 70 -2.75 -3.11 2.39
C SER A 70 -4.17 -3.09 2.93
N CYS A 71 -4.51 -4.12 3.67
CA CYS A 71 -5.76 -4.20 4.42
C CYS A 71 -5.60 -5.16 5.60
N LYS A 72 -6.57 -5.11 6.52
CA LYS A 72 -6.71 -6.16 7.53
C LYS A 72 -7.38 -7.39 6.92
N GLU A 73 -7.31 -8.52 7.60
CA GLU A 73 -8.05 -9.73 7.24
C GLU A 73 -9.54 -9.42 6.98
N GLY A 74 -10.07 -9.96 5.90
CA GLY A 74 -11.45 -9.74 5.45
C GLY A 74 -11.71 -8.42 4.71
N GLY A 75 -10.71 -7.54 4.63
CA GLY A 75 -10.78 -6.28 3.90
C GLY A 75 -10.29 -6.38 2.46
N SER A 76 -10.00 -5.24 1.88
CA SER A 76 -9.43 -5.11 0.53
C SER A 76 -8.40 -4.00 0.47
N GLY A 77 -7.32 -4.21 -0.30
CA GLY A 77 -6.43 -3.14 -0.72
C GLY A 77 -7.07 -2.37 -1.87
N GLN A 78 -6.88 -1.05 -1.90
CA GLN A 78 -7.59 -0.20 -2.85
C GLN A 78 -6.68 0.78 -3.57
N PHE A 79 -6.95 0.97 -4.85
CA PHE A 79 -6.57 2.19 -5.57
C PHE A 79 -7.74 3.17 -5.49
N ASP A 80 -7.51 4.29 -4.83
CA ASP A 80 -8.51 5.34 -4.68
C ASP A 80 -8.54 6.25 -5.89
N ARG A 81 -9.73 6.82 -6.18
CA ARG A 81 -9.93 7.83 -7.22
C ARG A 81 -9.41 7.37 -8.60
N MET A 82 -9.86 6.21 -9.03
CA MET A 82 -9.61 5.71 -10.37
C MET A 82 -10.71 6.19 -11.30
N PHE A 83 -10.33 6.76 -12.45
CA PHE A 83 -11.27 7.34 -13.40
C PHE A 83 -11.66 6.34 -14.47
N LYS A 84 -12.97 6.14 -14.63
CA LYS A 84 -13.55 5.45 -15.77
C LYS A 84 -13.51 6.35 -17.02
N ARG A 85 -13.87 7.63 -16.83
CA ARG A 85 -13.96 8.68 -17.86
C ARG A 85 -13.48 10.03 -17.32
N PRO A 86 -13.05 10.98 -18.15
CA PRO A 86 -12.76 10.82 -19.60
C PRO A 86 -11.54 9.93 -19.83
N LEU A 87 -11.29 9.57 -21.11
CA LEU A 87 -10.21 8.65 -21.49
C LEU A 87 -8.84 9.08 -20.97
N GLU A 88 -8.49 10.34 -21.07
CA GLU A 88 -7.23 10.91 -20.55
C GLU A 88 -7.04 10.64 -19.06
N LYS A 89 -8.10 10.81 -18.27
CA LYS A 89 -8.09 10.55 -16.81
C LYS A 89 -8.04 9.06 -16.50
N ARG A 90 -8.66 8.23 -17.32
CA ARG A 90 -8.55 6.78 -17.21
C ARG A 90 -7.12 6.32 -17.46
N GLU A 91 -6.47 6.83 -18.49
CA GLU A 91 -5.07 6.53 -18.80
C GLU A 91 -4.13 6.97 -17.68
N GLU A 92 -4.31 8.17 -17.12
CA GLU A 92 -3.57 8.63 -15.94
C GLU A 92 -3.75 7.69 -14.74
N SER A 93 -4.98 7.22 -14.52
CA SER A 93 -5.28 6.27 -13.44
C SER A 93 -4.57 4.93 -13.65
N LEU A 94 -4.62 4.38 -14.85
CA LEU A 94 -3.94 3.12 -15.19
C LEU A 94 -2.41 3.26 -15.14
N TYR A 95 -1.87 4.43 -15.44
CA TYR A 95 -0.44 4.68 -15.33
C TYR A 95 0.08 4.53 -13.90
N ARG A 96 -0.74 4.83 -12.89
CA ARG A 96 -0.40 4.58 -11.48
C ARG A 96 -0.11 3.10 -11.20
N ILE A 97 -0.63 2.20 -12.02
CA ILE A 97 -0.37 0.76 -11.98
C ILE A 97 0.85 0.43 -12.85
N TRP A 98 0.85 0.87 -14.09
CA TRP A 98 1.88 0.52 -15.08
C TRP A 98 3.28 1.05 -14.77
N ARG A 99 3.40 2.16 -14.05
CA ARG A 99 4.70 2.71 -13.65
C ARG A 99 5.49 1.80 -12.72
N ASN A 100 4.83 0.85 -12.08
CA ASN A 100 5.45 -0.04 -11.11
C ASN A 100 5.99 -1.30 -11.77
N ASN A 101 7.13 -1.79 -11.27
CA ASN A 101 7.66 -3.09 -11.65
C ASN A 101 6.87 -4.24 -11.01
N LYS A 102 6.45 -4.05 -9.77
CA LYS A 102 5.58 -4.96 -9.02
C LYS A 102 4.62 -4.17 -8.12
N ILE A 103 3.50 -4.81 -7.82
CA ILE A 103 2.52 -4.32 -6.85
C ILE A 103 2.39 -5.39 -5.77
N TYR A 104 2.33 -4.98 -4.51
CA TYR A 104 2.22 -5.90 -3.39
C TYR A 104 0.93 -5.65 -2.64
N LEU A 105 0.23 -6.73 -2.28
CA LEU A 105 -0.92 -6.69 -1.37
C LEU A 105 -0.51 -7.33 -0.05
N ALA A 106 -0.48 -6.55 1.01
CA ALA A 106 -0.19 -7.03 2.36
C ALA A 106 -1.48 -7.14 3.18
N ILE A 107 -1.69 -8.32 3.74
CA ILE A 107 -2.80 -8.58 4.66
C ILE A 107 -2.27 -8.55 6.09
N PHE A 108 -2.83 -7.67 6.91
CA PHE A 108 -2.49 -7.55 8.32
C PHE A 108 -3.51 -8.32 9.18
N TYR A 109 -3.06 -8.85 10.31
CA TYR A 109 -3.97 -9.52 11.24
C TYR A 109 -5.03 -8.55 11.77
N SER A 110 -6.27 -9.00 11.87
CA SER A 110 -7.37 -8.20 12.44
C SER A 110 -7.19 -7.92 13.93
N THR A 111 -6.51 -8.82 14.64
CA THR A 111 -6.22 -8.70 16.08
C THR A 111 -4.98 -7.87 16.39
N ASN A 112 -4.08 -7.70 15.40
CA ASN A 112 -2.89 -6.87 15.49
C ASN A 112 -2.57 -6.28 14.12
N GLN A 113 -3.09 -5.10 13.84
CA GLN A 113 -2.95 -4.45 12.53
C GLN A 113 -1.57 -3.80 12.29
N ALA A 114 -0.61 -4.04 13.16
CA ALA A 114 0.80 -3.75 12.94
C ALA A 114 1.59 -5.00 12.49
N LYS A 115 0.96 -6.18 12.52
CA LYS A 115 1.59 -7.45 12.14
C LYS A 115 1.06 -7.96 10.79
N VAL A 116 1.98 -8.20 9.86
CA VAL A 116 1.66 -8.77 8.54
C VAL A 116 1.43 -10.27 8.67
N LYS A 117 0.32 -10.74 8.07
CA LYS A 117 -0.01 -12.15 7.94
C LYS A 117 0.58 -12.75 6.66
N VAL A 118 0.40 -12.07 5.54
CA VAL A 118 0.84 -12.53 4.23
C VAL A 118 1.04 -11.34 3.30
N ILE A 119 2.02 -11.43 2.39
CA ILE A 119 2.22 -10.48 1.30
C ILE A 119 2.19 -11.22 -0.02
N PHE A 120 1.38 -10.74 -0.95
CA PHE A 120 1.29 -11.21 -2.33
C PHE A 120 2.02 -10.24 -3.25
N GLU A 121 2.85 -10.78 -4.14
CA GLU A 121 3.43 -10.05 -5.27
C GLU A 121 2.49 -10.19 -6.46
N LEU A 122 2.14 -9.07 -7.08
CA LEU A 122 1.18 -8.97 -8.17
C LEU A 122 1.84 -8.34 -9.40
N GLU A 123 1.61 -8.94 -10.55
CA GLU A 123 2.04 -8.36 -11.82
C GLU A 123 1.18 -7.16 -12.18
N PRO A 124 1.75 -6.00 -12.55
CA PRO A 124 0.98 -4.84 -12.97
C PRO A 124 -0.02 -5.13 -14.07
N LYS A 125 0.32 -6.01 -15.00
CA LYS A 125 -0.58 -6.42 -16.09
C LYS A 125 -1.90 -7.01 -15.56
N LEU A 126 -1.84 -7.86 -14.54
CA LEU A 126 -3.04 -8.47 -13.95
C LEU A 126 -3.84 -7.48 -13.13
N VAL A 127 -3.16 -6.62 -12.38
CA VAL A 127 -3.79 -5.54 -11.61
C VAL A 127 -4.49 -4.55 -12.54
N ALA A 128 -3.86 -4.16 -13.63
CA ALA A 128 -4.46 -3.27 -14.64
C ALA A 128 -5.70 -3.90 -15.30
N ALA A 129 -5.63 -5.16 -15.68
CA ALA A 129 -6.76 -5.87 -16.31
C ALA A 129 -7.96 -5.94 -15.35
N GLU A 130 -7.75 -6.29 -14.08
CA GLU A 130 -8.82 -6.30 -13.06
C GLU A 130 -9.37 -4.90 -12.81
N THR A 131 -8.50 -3.88 -12.79
CA THR A 131 -8.89 -2.48 -12.64
C THR A 131 -9.82 -2.05 -13.77
N GLU A 132 -9.48 -2.34 -15.02
CA GLU A 132 -10.31 -2.01 -16.18
C GLU A 132 -11.68 -2.69 -16.10
N GLN A 133 -11.75 -3.96 -15.69
CA GLN A 133 -13.01 -4.67 -15.51
C GLN A 133 -13.88 -4.00 -14.43
N GLN A 134 -13.30 -3.63 -13.30
CA GLN A 134 -14.04 -2.96 -12.23
C GLN A 134 -14.53 -1.57 -12.67
N LEU A 135 -13.70 -0.80 -13.38
CA LEU A 135 -14.11 0.49 -13.93
C LEU A 135 -15.26 0.35 -14.94
N ASP A 136 -15.20 -0.64 -15.81
CA ASP A 136 -16.25 -0.87 -16.82
C ASP A 136 -17.59 -1.27 -16.20
N ARG A 137 -17.58 -1.99 -15.08
CA ARG A 137 -18.80 -2.35 -14.32
C ARG A 137 -19.34 -1.19 -13.48
N SER A 138 -18.50 -0.22 -13.13
CA SER A 138 -18.92 0.92 -12.31
C SER A 138 -19.90 1.82 -13.07
N THR A 139 -20.91 2.32 -12.37
CA THR A 139 -21.83 3.35 -12.88
C THR A 139 -21.28 4.76 -12.67
N ASN A 140 -20.24 4.91 -11.85
CA ASN A 140 -19.60 6.18 -11.52
C ASN A 140 -18.39 6.44 -12.44
N ASP A 141 -18.12 7.70 -12.72
CA ASP A 141 -16.93 8.10 -13.49
C ASP A 141 -15.65 8.03 -12.67
N ILE A 142 -15.76 8.10 -11.35
CA ILE A 142 -14.67 7.96 -10.39
C ILE A 142 -15.05 6.92 -9.36
N SER A 143 -14.19 5.95 -9.10
CA SER A 143 -14.44 4.90 -8.10
C SER A 143 -13.17 4.40 -7.44
N HIS A 144 -13.34 3.62 -6.38
CA HIS A 144 -12.29 2.81 -5.79
C HIS A 144 -12.22 1.48 -6.52
N VAL A 145 -11.00 0.99 -6.74
CA VAL A 145 -10.75 -0.35 -7.29
C VAL A 145 -10.16 -1.20 -6.19
N SER A 146 -10.78 -2.34 -5.92
CA SER A 146 -10.51 -3.16 -4.74
C SER A 146 -9.90 -4.51 -5.10
N PHE A 147 -8.92 -4.93 -4.30
CA PHE A 147 -8.26 -6.22 -4.43
C PHE A 147 -8.33 -6.95 -3.09
N ARG A 148 -8.97 -8.12 -3.08
CA ARG A 148 -9.13 -8.96 -1.89
C ARG A 148 -8.10 -10.08 -1.86
N GLU A 149 -7.88 -10.64 -0.69
CA GLU A 149 -6.97 -11.77 -0.49
C GLU A 149 -7.26 -12.94 -1.43
N LYS A 150 -8.54 -13.28 -1.64
CA LYS A 150 -8.93 -14.36 -2.56
C LYS A 150 -8.40 -14.12 -3.98
N TRP A 151 -8.61 -12.92 -4.51
CA TRP A 151 -8.13 -12.55 -5.85
C TRP A 151 -6.60 -12.64 -5.93
N ALA A 152 -5.90 -12.15 -4.90
CA ALA A 152 -4.45 -12.19 -4.84
C ALA A 152 -3.89 -13.61 -4.76
N ARG A 153 -4.56 -14.53 -4.06
CA ARG A 153 -4.18 -15.94 -4.03
C ARG A 153 -4.32 -16.63 -5.40
N GLU A 154 -5.33 -16.26 -6.17
CA GLU A 154 -5.59 -16.80 -7.49
C GLU A 154 -4.67 -16.22 -8.58
N ASN A 155 -4.21 -14.98 -8.41
CA ASN A 155 -3.52 -14.21 -9.45
C ASN A 155 -2.09 -13.78 -9.10
N GLY A 156 -1.69 -13.90 -7.85
CA GLY A 156 -0.39 -13.47 -7.36
C GLY A 156 0.50 -14.59 -6.84
N LYS A 157 1.63 -14.19 -6.30
CA LYS A 157 2.61 -15.08 -5.68
C LYS A 157 2.82 -14.66 -4.22
N ILE A 158 2.79 -15.61 -3.29
CA ILE A 158 3.13 -15.35 -1.90
C ILE A 158 4.65 -15.13 -1.80
N VAL A 159 5.05 -13.95 -1.28
CA VAL A 159 6.45 -13.59 -1.07
C VAL A 159 6.82 -13.48 0.41
N TYR A 160 5.83 -13.38 1.27
CA TYR A 160 5.99 -13.44 2.72
C TYR A 160 4.76 -14.09 3.34
N GLN A 161 4.99 -14.91 4.36
CA GLN A 161 3.92 -15.50 5.18
C GLN A 161 4.45 -15.72 6.60
N ASP A 162 3.67 -15.25 7.60
CA ASP A 162 3.97 -15.42 9.03
C ASP A 162 3.83 -16.88 9.47
#